data_13f79899ab56fa830b954e660f4c5434
#
_entry.id   13f79899ab56fa830b954e660f4c5434
#
_cell.length_a   1.000
_cell.length_b   1.000
_cell.length_c   1.000
_cell.angle_alpha   90.00
_cell.angle_beta   90.00
_cell.angle_gamma   90.00
#
_symmetry.space_group_name_H-M   'P 1'
#
loop_
_entity.id
_entity.type
_entity.pdbx_description
1 polymer ?
#
loop_
_entity_poly.entity_id
_entity_poly.type
_entity_poly.pdbx_seq_one_letter_code
_entity_poly.pdbx_strand_id
1 'polypeptide(L)'
;MKRIWIASEYYYPIVTSTGYYMTEIAEYLAKSGMEVHVICTDARYNETDEYKSLKLEKHNGVIIHRVLSGNIDKNNFAKRTFRLLNSSIRLWFKILKNVKRGDKLLVVTNPAFLLLFVPWIKRIKKIQYYLLVHDIFPENLVAIGKMNSSSRLYHSLKFFFDRAYSQADVCISIGRDMARVIRSKVHKDMKIALISNWADNKEVFPLGKKETCMYAELACRDKFIFQFAGNLGHAQGLDNILNAISLVENPNLHFVFIGGGAKYETIKKFASVRNNVTLSGFQPRSMQNDFLNACDVSIVTLSDGMYGLGVPSKSYNIMAAGKPILMVGEADSEIALCIKEFNLGWIVAPNNPSALKDMFESVYESRDQLSSIRSNARCVADTVFAKEIILDKYYQLFD
;
A
#
# COMPACT_ATOMS: atom_id res chain seq x y z
N MET A 1 -16.85 28.10 2.57
CA MET A 1 -16.37 26.85 1.97
C MET A 1 -15.37 26.23 2.95
N LYS A 2 -15.53 24.96 3.32
CA LYS A 2 -14.56 24.29 4.21
C LYS A 2 -13.27 24.05 3.45
N ARG A 3 -12.14 24.48 4.02
CA ARG A 3 -10.81 24.33 3.40
C ARG A 3 -10.04 23.21 4.05
N ILE A 4 -9.44 22.35 3.21
CA ILE A 4 -8.52 21.29 3.64
C ILE A 4 -7.19 21.36 2.88
N TRP A 5 -6.11 21.17 3.61
CA TRP A 5 -4.76 21.00 3.10
C TRP A 5 -4.35 19.54 3.21
N ILE A 6 -3.73 18.99 2.18
CA ILE A 6 -3.19 17.63 2.16
C ILE A 6 -1.68 17.74 1.92
N ALA A 7 -0.88 17.10 2.76
CA ALA A 7 0.58 17.07 2.62
C ALA A 7 1.06 15.64 2.39
N SER A 8 1.73 15.39 1.25
CA SER A 8 2.25 14.09 0.84
C SER A 8 3.56 14.25 0.06
N GLU A 9 4.43 13.24 0.05
CA GLU A 9 5.58 13.23 -0.86
C GLU A 9 5.11 13.08 -2.30
N TYR A 10 4.24 12.10 -2.56
CA TYR A 10 3.75 11.76 -3.89
C TYR A 10 2.30 12.18 -4.09
N TYR A 11 2.02 12.72 -5.25
CA TYR A 11 0.71 13.14 -5.71
C TYR A 11 0.68 13.06 -7.24
N TYR A 12 -0.49 13.24 -7.85
CA TYR A 12 -0.64 13.32 -9.32
C TYR A 12 0.52 14.10 -9.99
N PRO A 13 1.07 13.63 -11.12
CA PRO A 13 0.70 12.43 -11.91
C PRO A 13 1.44 11.16 -11.50
N ILE A 14 2.05 11.10 -10.33
CA ILE A 14 2.92 10.00 -9.91
C ILE A 14 2.09 8.78 -9.49
N VAL A 15 2.24 7.69 -10.23
CA VAL A 15 1.49 6.44 -10.07
C VAL A 15 2.19 5.52 -9.04
N THR A 16 2.35 6.00 -7.81
CA THR A 16 2.65 5.13 -6.66
C THR A 16 1.36 4.83 -5.89
N SER A 17 1.38 3.82 -5.02
CA SER A 17 0.21 3.52 -4.17
C SER A 17 -0.22 4.76 -3.36
N THR A 18 0.72 5.42 -2.65
CA THR A 18 0.44 6.64 -1.89
C THR A 18 -0.04 7.78 -2.79
N GLY A 19 0.62 8.01 -3.94
CA GLY A 19 0.23 9.06 -4.89
C GLY A 19 -1.19 8.87 -5.39
N TYR A 20 -1.54 7.65 -5.76
CA TYR A 20 -2.90 7.30 -6.19
C TYR A 20 -3.93 7.59 -5.10
N TYR A 21 -3.76 7.05 -3.89
CA TYR A 21 -4.73 7.25 -2.81
C TYR A 21 -4.89 8.74 -2.44
N MET A 22 -3.78 9.50 -2.38
CA MET A 22 -3.86 10.92 -2.06
C MET A 22 -4.54 11.73 -3.17
N THR A 23 -4.33 11.37 -4.44
CA THR A 23 -5.01 12.01 -5.58
C THR A 23 -6.52 11.78 -5.50
N GLU A 24 -6.95 10.53 -5.34
CA GLU A 24 -8.36 10.18 -5.27
C GLU A 24 -9.09 10.81 -4.08
N ILE A 25 -8.46 10.85 -2.89
CA ILE A 25 -9.05 11.53 -1.71
C ILE A 25 -9.21 13.03 -2.01
N ALA A 26 -8.16 13.70 -2.53
CA ALA A 26 -8.20 15.14 -2.78
C ALA A 26 -9.26 15.51 -3.84
N GLU A 27 -9.32 14.77 -4.94
CA GLU A 27 -10.28 15.02 -6.03
C GLU A 27 -11.71 14.75 -5.60
N TYR A 28 -11.95 13.69 -4.82
CA TYR A 28 -13.27 13.40 -4.27
C TYR A 28 -13.75 14.52 -3.34
N LEU A 29 -12.90 14.99 -2.42
CA LEU A 29 -13.23 16.10 -1.52
C LEU A 29 -13.50 17.40 -2.29
N ALA A 30 -12.72 17.68 -3.34
CA ALA A 30 -12.95 18.84 -4.20
C ALA A 30 -14.27 18.75 -4.97
N LYS A 31 -14.59 17.57 -5.52
CA LYS A 31 -15.87 17.29 -6.18
C LYS A 31 -17.06 17.41 -5.23
N SER A 32 -16.86 17.08 -3.96
CA SER A 32 -17.87 17.20 -2.89
C SER A 32 -18.01 18.62 -2.33
N GLY A 33 -17.38 19.63 -2.96
CA GLY A 33 -17.57 21.05 -2.65
C GLY A 33 -16.60 21.63 -1.62
N MET A 34 -15.52 20.93 -1.23
CA MET A 34 -14.48 21.50 -0.38
C MET A 34 -13.44 22.28 -1.20
N GLU A 35 -12.82 23.30 -0.60
CA GLU A 35 -11.63 23.96 -1.14
C GLU A 35 -10.40 23.13 -0.76
N VAL A 36 -9.86 22.38 -1.74
CA VAL A 36 -8.78 21.43 -1.50
C VAL A 36 -7.45 21.94 -2.05
N HIS A 37 -6.44 21.99 -1.17
CA HIS A 37 -5.07 22.30 -1.52
C HIS A 37 -4.16 21.12 -1.21
N VAL A 38 -3.28 20.76 -2.14
CA VAL A 38 -2.27 19.72 -1.93
C VAL A 38 -0.88 20.34 -1.94
N ILE A 39 -0.07 20.02 -0.93
CA ILE A 39 1.35 20.35 -0.88
C ILE A 39 2.13 19.05 -1.06
N CYS A 40 2.85 18.91 -2.17
CA CYS A 40 3.59 17.71 -2.52
C CYS A 40 4.97 18.05 -3.10
N THR A 41 5.79 17.02 -3.33
CA THR A 41 7.06 17.20 -4.02
C THR A 41 6.88 17.10 -5.54
N ASP A 42 7.90 17.52 -6.27
CA ASP A 42 8.06 17.29 -7.71
C ASP A 42 8.83 15.99 -8.00
N ALA A 43 8.94 15.08 -7.00
CA ALA A 43 9.65 13.83 -7.14
C ALA A 43 9.11 13.03 -8.33
N ARG A 44 10.03 12.52 -9.17
CA ARG A 44 9.70 11.58 -10.24
C ARG A 44 9.94 10.17 -9.71
N TYR A 45 9.04 9.25 -9.98
CA TYR A 45 9.21 7.86 -9.57
C TYR A 45 10.09 7.08 -10.57
N ASN A 46 9.95 7.39 -11.87
CA ASN A 46 10.77 6.84 -12.96
C ASN A 46 11.43 7.97 -13.73
N GLU A 47 12.63 7.72 -14.28
CA GLU A 47 13.40 8.69 -15.09
C GLU A 47 12.73 9.03 -16.43
N THR A 48 11.80 8.17 -16.88
CA THR A 48 11.04 8.31 -18.14
C THR A 48 9.83 9.24 -18.05
N ASP A 49 9.51 9.76 -16.85
CA ASP A 49 8.36 10.67 -16.71
C ASP A 49 8.67 12.05 -17.33
N GLU A 50 8.13 12.32 -18.51
CA GLU A 50 8.30 13.58 -19.25
C GLU A 50 7.49 14.76 -18.66
N TYR A 51 6.67 14.51 -17.64
CA TYR A 51 5.81 15.54 -17.06
C TYR A 51 6.62 16.68 -16.43
N LYS A 52 6.50 17.88 -16.98
CA LYS A 52 7.05 19.12 -16.40
C LYS A 52 6.09 19.63 -15.33
N SER A 53 6.35 19.31 -14.08
CA SER A 53 5.54 19.79 -12.96
C SER A 53 5.64 21.32 -12.81
N LEU A 54 4.50 22.00 -12.71
CA LEU A 54 4.44 23.40 -12.36
C LEU A 54 4.50 23.58 -10.84
N LYS A 55 5.10 24.69 -10.36
CA LYS A 55 5.15 25.02 -8.92
C LYS A 55 3.76 25.22 -8.32
N LEU A 56 2.80 25.64 -9.12
CA LEU A 56 1.39 25.82 -8.79
C LEU A 56 0.57 25.43 -10.00
N GLU A 57 -0.38 24.55 -9.83
CA GLU A 57 -1.29 24.10 -10.88
C GLU A 57 -2.67 23.74 -10.29
N LYS A 58 -3.68 23.62 -11.14
CA LYS A 58 -5.01 23.15 -10.76
C LYS A 58 -5.34 21.91 -11.58
N HIS A 59 -5.76 20.84 -10.90
CA HIS A 59 -6.15 19.57 -11.51
C HIS A 59 -7.41 19.04 -10.83
N ASN A 60 -8.45 18.73 -11.57
CA ASN A 60 -9.72 18.18 -11.09
C ASN A 60 -10.29 18.90 -9.84
N GLY A 61 -10.23 20.24 -9.83
CA GLY A 61 -10.72 21.07 -8.72
C GLY A 61 -9.72 21.28 -7.58
N VAL A 62 -8.61 20.54 -7.56
CA VAL A 62 -7.57 20.60 -6.52
C VAL A 62 -6.50 21.61 -6.90
N ILE A 63 -6.06 22.43 -5.94
CA ILE A 63 -4.95 23.38 -6.10
C ILE A 63 -3.66 22.72 -5.58
N ILE A 64 -2.70 22.47 -6.47
CA ILE A 64 -1.49 21.70 -6.18
C ILE A 64 -0.30 22.67 -6.03
N HIS A 65 0.39 22.60 -4.90
CA HIS A 65 1.60 23.35 -4.58
C HIS A 65 2.79 22.41 -4.52
N ARG A 66 3.72 22.49 -5.47
CA ARG A 66 4.89 21.61 -5.51
C ARG A 66 6.12 22.25 -4.88
N VAL A 67 6.92 21.43 -4.22
CA VAL A 67 8.25 21.77 -3.72
C VAL A 67 9.29 20.86 -4.38
N LEU A 68 10.50 21.40 -4.59
CA LEU A 68 11.58 20.61 -5.19
C LEU A 68 12.02 19.48 -4.27
N SER A 69 12.12 18.26 -4.78
CA SER A 69 12.56 17.08 -4.02
C SER A 69 14.07 16.82 -4.13
N GLY A 70 14.69 17.31 -5.21
CA GLY A 70 16.06 16.93 -5.60
C GLY A 70 16.12 15.54 -6.28
N ASN A 71 17.28 15.22 -6.89
CA ASN A 71 17.48 13.95 -7.59
C ASN A 71 17.48 12.76 -6.63
N ILE A 72 16.89 11.65 -7.06
CA ILE A 72 16.77 10.41 -6.30
C ILE A 72 17.94 9.48 -6.66
N ASP A 73 18.86 9.25 -5.72
CA ASP A 73 19.73 8.07 -5.78
C ASP A 73 19.02 6.93 -5.02
N LYS A 74 18.43 5.98 -5.76
CA LYS A 74 17.66 4.86 -5.19
C LYS A 74 18.55 3.84 -4.47
N ASN A 75 19.84 3.81 -4.77
CA ASN A 75 20.76 2.75 -4.34
C ASN A 75 21.50 3.08 -3.03
N ASN A 76 21.55 4.36 -2.62
CA ASN A 76 22.27 4.79 -1.42
C ASN A 76 21.30 5.18 -0.30
N PHE A 77 21.27 4.38 0.78
CA PHE A 77 20.38 4.58 1.92
C PHE A 77 20.58 5.96 2.60
N ALA A 78 21.84 6.40 2.79
CA ALA A 78 22.15 7.68 3.43
C ALA A 78 21.68 8.87 2.57
N LYS A 79 21.94 8.84 1.25
CA LYS A 79 21.47 9.87 0.33
C LYS A 79 19.94 9.91 0.27
N ARG A 80 19.29 8.73 0.28
CA ARG A 80 17.82 8.62 0.32
C ARG A 80 17.25 9.24 1.61
N THR A 81 17.85 8.95 2.76
CA THR A 81 17.43 9.51 4.06
C THR A 81 17.60 11.02 4.08
N PHE A 82 18.75 11.54 3.59
CA PHE A 82 18.99 12.99 3.48
C PHE A 82 17.98 13.67 2.57
N ARG A 83 17.66 13.08 1.43
CA ARG A 83 16.63 13.59 0.52
C ARG A 83 15.26 13.67 1.20
N LEU A 84 14.85 12.60 1.90
CA LEU A 84 13.57 12.58 2.62
C LEU A 84 13.51 13.66 3.70
N LEU A 85 14.59 13.88 4.43
CA LEU A 85 14.67 14.95 5.41
C LEU A 85 14.56 16.34 4.76
N ASN A 86 15.33 16.60 3.69
CA ASN A 86 15.28 17.85 2.96
C ASN A 86 13.87 18.11 2.35
N SER A 87 13.26 17.10 1.76
CA SER A 87 11.89 17.20 1.25
C SER A 87 10.90 17.51 2.37
N SER A 88 11.04 16.85 3.53
CA SER A 88 10.20 17.11 4.70
C SER A 88 10.32 18.55 5.21
N ILE A 89 11.53 19.10 5.26
CA ILE A 89 11.79 20.50 5.66
C ILE A 89 11.14 21.46 4.65
N ARG A 90 11.29 21.22 3.35
CA ARG A 90 10.68 22.07 2.30
C ARG A 90 9.16 22.03 2.34
N LEU A 91 8.57 20.84 2.52
CA LEU A 91 7.13 20.67 2.73
C LEU A 91 6.67 21.44 3.96
N TRP A 92 7.38 21.31 5.08
CA TRP A 92 7.08 22.02 6.33
C TRP A 92 7.06 23.54 6.15
N PHE A 93 8.08 24.13 5.50
CA PHE A 93 8.10 25.56 5.22
C PHE A 93 6.94 25.98 4.30
N LYS A 94 6.61 25.16 3.29
CA LYS A 94 5.49 25.44 2.39
C LYS A 94 4.16 25.39 3.11
N ILE A 95 3.95 24.42 4.02
CA ILE A 95 2.77 24.32 4.87
C ILE A 95 2.70 25.55 5.78
N LEU A 96 3.79 25.88 6.49
CA LEU A 96 3.83 27.02 7.41
C LEU A 96 3.50 28.35 6.72
N LYS A 97 3.92 28.55 5.46
CA LYS A 97 3.65 29.74 4.66
C LYS A 97 2.20 29.85 4.23
N ASN A 98 1.55 28.73 3.84
CA ASN A 98 0.27 28.77 3.15
C ASN A 98 -0.93 28.42 4.05
N VAL A 99 -0.79 27.51 4.99
CA VAL A 99 -1.86 27.08 5.90
C VAL A 99 -2.20 28.19 6.88
N LYS A 100 -3.49 28.49 7.05
CA LYS A 100 -3.98 29.53 7.94
C LYS A 100 -4.51 28.95 9.26
N ARG A 101 -4.74 29.84 10.22
CA ARG A 101 -5.33 29.47 11.51
C ARG A 101 -6.72 28.87 11.30
N GLY A 102 -6.97 27.73 11.93
CA GLY A 102 -8.25 27.02 11.86
C GLY A 102 -8.44 26.11 10.65
N ASP A 103 -7.49 26.11 9.69
CA ASP A 103 -7.53 25.18 8.56
C ASP A 103 -7.41 23.71 9.05
N LYS A 104 -7.93 22.79 8.26
CA LYS A 104 -7.71 21.34 8.41
C LYS A 104 -6.47 20.95 7.61
N LEU A 105 -5.58 20.14 8.21
CA LEU A 105 -4.38 19.61 7.57
C LEU A 105 -4.33 18.08 7.69
N LEU A 106 -4.44 17.38 6.57
CA LEU A 106 -4.19 15.96 6.44
C LEU A 106 -2.74 15.73 6.04
N VAL A 107 -2.01 14.95 6.82
CA VAL A 107 -0.64 14.53 6.52
C VAL A 107 -0.59 13.02 6.43
N VAL A 108 0.02 12.49 5.39
CA VAL A 108 0.29 11.05 5.27
C VAL A 108 1.71 10.75 5.79
N THR A 109 1.93 9.54 6.27
CA THR A 109 3.23 9.12 6.85
C THR A 109 4.40 9.08 5.85
N ASN A 110 4.20 9.48 4.61
CA ASN A 110 5.25 9.63 3.61
C ASN A 110 5.28 11.09 3.07
N PRO A 111 6.38 11.85 3.34
CA PRO A 111 7.66 11.44 3.92
C PRO A 111 7.63 11.42 5.46
N ALA A 112 8.20 10.36 6.07
CA ALA A 112 8.10 10.10 7.51
C ALA A 112 8.61 11.26 8.38
N PHE A 113 9.72 11.89 8.01
CA PHE A 113 10.32 12.99 8.81
C PHE A 113 9.44 14.24 8.89
N LEU A 114 8.49 14.42 7.97
CA LEU A 114 7.53 15.53 8.05
C LEU A 114 6.72 15.48 9.35
N LEU A 115 6.41 14.28 9.84
CA LEU A 115 5.65 14.07 11.08
C LEU A 115 6.31 14.76 12.28
N LEU A 116 7.64 14.82 12.33
CA LEU A 116 8.38 15.43 13.41
C LEU A 116 8.22 16.97 13.46
N PHE A 117 7.87 17.57 12.33
CA PHE A 117 7.75 19.02 12.20
C PHE A 117 6.30 19.54 12.27
N VAL A 118 5.30 18.71 11.93
CA VAL A 118 3.88 19.11 11.92
C VAL A 118 3.35 19.57 13.27
N PRO A 119 3.73 18.99 14.42
CA PRO A 119 3.28 19.47 15.73
C PRO A 119 3.60 20.95 16.01
N TRP A 120 4.71 21.47 15.45
CA TRP A 120 5.04 22.88 15.54
C TRP A 120 4.06 23.75 14.75
N ILE A 121 3.66 23.30 13.54
CA ILE A 121 2.65 23.99 12.73
C ILE A 121 1.32 24.04 13.47
N LYS A 122 0.89 22.90 14.04
CA LYS A 122 -0.34 22.82 14.82
C LYS A 122 -0.36 23.85 15.95
N ARG A 123 0.74 23.98 16.72
CA ARG A 123 0.86 24.95 17.81
C ARG A 123 0.79 26.41 17.31
N ILE A 124 1.57 26.75 16.26
CA ILE A 124 1.69 28.12 15.74
C ILE A 124 0.39 28.54 15.05
N LYS A 125 -0.18 27.68 14.21
CA LYS A 125 -1.33 28.00 13.35
C LYS A 125 -2.68 27.61 13.97
N LYS A 126 -2.71 26.86 15.09
CA LYS A 126 -3.93 26.33 15.73
C LYS A 126 -4.84 25.61 14.72
N ILE A 127 -4.26 24.76 13.91
CA ILE A 127 -4.92 23.93 12.89
C ILE A 127 -5.49 22.66 13.51
N GLN A 128 -6.44 22.03 12.78
CA GLN A 128 -6.85 20.64 13.03
C GLN A 128 -5.92 19.70 12.24
N TYR A 129 -5.17 18.85 12.93
CA TYR A 129 -4.17 17.97 12.36
C TYR A 129 -4.70 16.53 12.31
N TYR A 130 -4.84 16.00 11.08
CA TYR A 130 -5.21 14.64 10.77
C TYR A 130 -3.98 13.89 10.23
N LEU A 131 -3.70 12.71 10.78
CA LEU A 131 -2.57 11.88 10.37
C LEU A 131 -3.09 10.60 9.71
N LEU A 132 -2.91 10.47 8.39
CA LEU A 132 -3.17 9.21 7.67
C LEU A 132 -1.95 8.32 7.73
N VAL A 133 -2.12 7.15 8.33
CA VAL A 133 -1.03 6.21 8.58
C VAL A 133 -1.04 5.11 7.52
N HIS A 134 -0.09 5.17 6.57
CA HIS A 134 0.15 4.09 5.60
C HIS A 134 1.25 3.14 6.07
N ASP A 135 2.26 3.68 6.77
CA ASP A 135 3.38 2.94 7.33
C ASP A 135 3.64 3.44 8.76
N ILE A 136 4.02 2.54 9.65
CA ILE A 136 4.35 2.89 11.04
C ILE A 136 5.85 3.03 11.22
N PHE A 137 6.28 4.22 11.60
CA PHE A 137 7.67 4.58 11.88
C PHE A 137 7.93 4.74 13.38
N PRO A 138 9.14 4.36 13.85
CA PRO A 138 10.28 3.78 13.11
C PRO A 138 10.22 2.24 13.00
N GLU A 139 9.17 1.59 13.47
CA GLU A 139 9.04 0.14 13.60
C GLU A 139 9.25 -0.59 12.26
N ASN A 140 8.75 -0.03 11.16
CA ASN A 140 8.95 -0.61 9.82
C ASN A 140 10.43 -0.73 9.42
N LEU A 141 11.33 0.15 9.92
CA LEU A 141 12.77 0.04 9.66
C LEU A 141 13.38 -1.18 10.34
N VAL A 142 12.85 -1.58 11.49
CA VAL A 142 13.26 -2.80 12.19
C VAL A 142 12.77 -4.03 11.42
N ALA A 143 11.50 -4.05 11.04
CA ALA A 143 10.88 -5.18 10.34
C ALA A 143 11.56 -5.49 8.99
N ILE A 144 12.09 -4.48 8.29
CA ILE A 144 12.84 -4.67 7.04
C ILE A 144 14.36 -4.84 7.25
N GLY A 145 14.81 -5.02 8.50
CA GLY A 145 16.22 -5.25 8.83
C GLY A 145 17.16 -4.05 8.63
N LYS A 146 16.64 -2.83 8.54
CA LYS A 146 17.44 -1.61 8.37
C LYS A 146 17.84 -0.94 9.68
N MET A 147 17.27 -1.38 10.80
CA MET A 147 17.55 -0.85 12.15
C MET A 147 17.42 -1.97 13.17
N ASN A 148 18.25 -1.91 14.21
CA ASN A 148 18.14 -2.82 15.35
C ASN A 148 17.24 -2.19 16.42
N SER A 149 16.25 -2.95 16.89
CA SER A 149 15.28 -2.53 17.91
C SER A 149 15.94 -2.21 19.27
N SER A 150 17.09 -2.79 19.59
CA SER A 150 17.86 -2.52 20.81
C SER A 150 18.77 -1.29 20.71
N SER A 151 18.88 -0.66 19.53
CA SER A 151 19.78 0.48 19.34
C SER A 151 19.26 1.75 20.03
N ARG A 152 20.18 2.56 20.59
CA ARG A 152 19.84 3.87 21.18
C ARG A 152 19.17 4.80 20.16
N LEU A 153 19.59 4.70 18.88
CA LEU A 153 19.00 5.48 17.79
C LEU A 153 17.52 5.12 17.57
N TYR A 154 17.20 3.81 17.58
CA TYR A 154 15.80 3.37 17.47
C TYR A 154 14.94 3.92 18.60
N HIS A 155 15.38 3.79 19.86
CA HIS A 155 14.62 4.31 21.01
C HIS A 155 14.42 5.82 20.94
N SER A 156 15.46 6.57 20.54
CA SER A 156 15.34 8.02 20.34
C SER A 156 14.32 8.35 19.23
N LEU A 157 14.43 7.73 18.06
CA LEU A 157 13.47 7.94 16.97
C LEU A 157 12.06 7.54 17.39
N LYS A 158 11.89 6.38 18.05
CA LYS A 158 10.60 5.94 18.54
C LYS A 158 9.96 6.97 19.47
N PHE A 159 10.71 7.51 20.42
CA PHE A 159 10.21 8.57 21.32
C PHE A 159 9.68 9.79 20.55
N PHE A 160 10.44 10.28 19.56
CA PHE A 160 10.02 11.45 18.79
C PHE A 160 8.81 11.14 17.87
N PHE A 161 8.81 9.97 17.22
CA PHE A 161 7.69 9.59 16.38
C PHE A 161 6.42 9.34 17.20
N ASP A 162 6.49 8.62 18.34
CA ASP A 162 5.33 8.39 19.21
C ASP A 162 4.73 9.71 19.71
N ARG A 163 5.61 10.66 20.06
CA ARG A 163 5.18 12.02 20.41
C ARG A 163 4.51 12.74 19.22
N ALA A 164 5.03 12.59 18.00
CA ALA A 164 4.44 13.19 16.80
C ALA A 164 3.06 12.61 16.48
N TYR A 165 2.90 11.28 16.60
CA TYR A 165 1.59 10.61 16.47
C TYR A 165 0.60 11.14 17.50
N SER A 166 1.02 11.28 18.77
CA SER A 166 0.16 11.76 19.86
C SER A 166 -0.27 13.23 19.72
N GLN A 167 0.32 14.01 18.83
CA GLN A 167 -0.08 15.39 18.58
C GLN A 167 -1.16 15.54 17.50
N ALA A 168 -1.51 14.49 16.77
CA ALA A 168 -2.63 14.52 15.85
C ALA A 168 -3.96 14.72 16.62
N ASP A 169 -4.96 15.36 16.01
CA ASP A 169 -6.33 15.38 16.54
C ASP A 169 -7.05 14.08 16.21
N VAL A 170 -6.71 13.50 15.05
CA VAL A 170 -7.23 12.21 14.61
C VAL A 170 -6.08 11.46 13.89
N CYS A 171 -5.82 10.21 14.29
CA CYS A 171 -5.06 9.26 13.49
C CYS A 171 -6.02 8.44 12.62
N ILE A 172 -5.77 8.37 11.32
CA ILE A 172 -6.54 7.54 10.39
C ILE A 172 -5.72 6.28 10.13
N SER A 173 -6.23 5.15 10.57
CA SER A 173 -5.64 3.82 10.35
C SER A 173 -6.32 3.15 9.15
N ILE A 174 -5.53 2.45 8.32
CA ILE A 174 -6.03 1.71 7.17
C ILE A 174 -6.27 0.21 7.48
N GLY A 175 -6.01 -0.23 8.72
CA GLY A 175 -6.24 -1.60 9.18
C GLY A 175 -6.46 -1.68 10.69
N ARG A 176 -7.16 -2.72 11.14
CA ARG A 176 -7.47 -2.99 12.56
C ARG A 176 -6.19 -3.34 13.35
N ASP A 177 -5.30 -4.10 12.75
CA ASP A 177 -3.98 -4.44 13.29
C ASP A 177 -3.11 -3.18 13.44
N MET A 178 -3.07 -2.34 12.43
CA MET A 178 -2.39 -1.05 12.46
C MET A 178 -2.98 -0.12 13.53
N ALA A 179 -4.31 -0.09 13.69
CA ALA A 179 -4.96 0.70 14.73
C ALA A 179 -4.53 0.25 16.13
N ARG A 180 -4.33 -1.06 16.37
CA ARG A 180 -3.78 -1.58 17.64
C ARG A 180 -2.36 -1.09 17.89
N VAL A 181 -1.50 -1.12 16.86
CA VAL A 181 -0.12 -0.60 16.96
C VAL A 181 -0.12 0.91 17.20
N ILE A 182 -0.94 1.69 16.47
CA ILE A 182 -1.08 3.13 16.72
C ILE A 182 -1.54 3.39 18.16
N ARG A 183 -2.49 2.61 18.68
CA ARG A 183 -2.98 2.75 20.06
C ARG A 183 -1.87 2.60 21.10
N SER A 184 -0.87 1.76 20.86
CA SER A 184 0.28 1.61 21.77
C SER A 184 1.27 2.79 21.72
N LYS A 185 1.18 3.63 20.67
CA LYS A 185 2.08 4.79 20.45
C LYS A 185 1.48 6.11 20.94
N VAL A 186 0.16 6.18 21.14
CA VAL A 186 -0.55 7.42 21.43
C VAL A 186 -1.26 7.38 22.79
N HIS A 187 -1.70 8.53 23.27
CA HIS A 187 -2.50 8.61 24.49
C HIS A 187 -3.85 7.89 24.34
N LYS A 188 -4.38 7.37 25.47
CA LYS A 188 -5.62 6.58 25.48
C LYS A 188 -6.82 7.30 24.83
N ASP A 189 -6.91 8.62 25.02
CA ASP A 189 -8.02 9.45 24.54
C ASP A 189 -7.88 9.86 23.06
N MET A 190 -6.78 9.48 22.39
CA MET A 190 -6.57 9.79 20.98
C MET A 190 -7.66 9.17 20.11
N LYS A 191 -8.30 9.97 19.26
CA LYS A 191 -9.25 9.48 18.27
C LYS A 191 -8.50 8.75 17.14
N ILE A 192 -8.81 7.47 16.96
CA ILE A 192 -8.35 6.66 15.83
C ILE A 192 -9.55 6.36 14.96
N ALA A 193 -9.56 6.86 13.73
CA ALA A 193 -10.54 6.53 12.72
C ALA A 193 -10.04 5.37 11.87
N LEU A 194 -10.84 4.33 11.70
CA LEU A 194 -10.53 3.21 10.81
C LEU A 194 -11.15 3.48 9.44
N ILE A 195 -10.31 3.81 8.46
CA ILE A 195 -10.70 4.01 7.06
C ILE A 195 -9.74 3.22 6.19
N SER A 196 -10.18 2.06 5.72
CA SER A 196 -9.36 1.16 4.90
C SER A 196 -9.01 1.79 3.54
N ASN A 197 -8.07 1.18 2.83
CA ASN A 197 -7.96 1.38 1.40
C ASN A 197 -9.18 0.78 0.68
N TRP A 198 -9.30 0.99 -0.62
CA TRP A 198 -10.48 0.61 -1.41
C TRP A 198 -10.13 -0.22 -2.63
N ALA A 199 -11.16 -0.88 -3.16
CA ALA A 199 -11.17 -1.53 -4.45
C ALA A 199 -11.55 -0.51 -5.54
N ASP A 200 -10.79 -0.49 -6.64
CA ASP A 200 -11.13 0.29 -7.84
C ASP A 200 -12.06 -0.56 -8.72
N ASN A 201 -13.27 -0.80 -8.22
CA ASN A 201 -14.21 -1.78 -8.75
C ASN A 201 -14.86 -1.40 -10.10
N LYS A 202 -14.57 -0.19 -10.60
CA LYS A 202 -14.94 0.24 -11.96
C LYS A 202 -13.85 -0.10 -12.98
N GLU A 203 -12.59 0.05 -12.58
CA GLU A 203 -11.44 -0.23 -13.44
C GLU A 203 -11.03 -1.72 -13.38
N VAL A 204 -11.31 -2.38 -12.22
CA VAL A 204 -10.99 -3.78 -11.99
C VAL A 204 -12.27 -4.56 -11.71
N PHE A 205 -12.53 -5.57 -12.54
CA PHE A 205 -13.71 -6.42 -12.48
C PHE A 205 -13.38 -7.84 -12.92
N PRO A 206 -14.21 -8.84 -12.57
CA PRO A 206 -13.94 -10.23 -12.91
C PRO A 206 -13.93 -10.47 -14.42
N LEU A 207 -12.89 -11.16 -14.89
CA LEU A 207 -12.77 -11.72 -16.24
C LEU A 207 -12.40 -13.20 -16.13
N GLY A 208 -12.76 -13.97 -17.14
CA GLY A 208 -12.25 -15.32 -17.32
C GLY A 208 -10.73 -15.29 -17.55
N LYS A 209 -9.99 -16.19 -16.89
CA LYS A 209 -8.52 -16.25 -17.02
C LYS A 209 -8.08 -16.31 -18.49
N LYS A 210 -8.78 -17.10 -19.32
CA LYS A 210 -8.50 -17.27 -20.75
C LYS A 210 -8.83 -16.06 -21.63
N GLU A 211 -9.54 -15.08 -21.09
CA GLU A 211 -9.93 -13.84 -21.78
C GLU A 211 -8.86 -12.75 -21.67
N THR A 212 -7.85 -12.96 -20.82
CA THR A 212 -6.79 -11.96 -20.56
C THR A 212 -5.63 -12.10 -21.53
N CYS A 213 -5.08 -10.97 -21.99
CA CYS A 213 -3.90 -10.94 -22.82
C CYS A 213 -2.69 -11.52 -22.09
N MET A 214 -2.54 -11.20 -20.80
CA MET A 214 -1.47 -11.71 -19.95
C MET A 214 -1.45 -13.24 -19.94
N TYR A 215 -2.60 -13.91 -19.78
CA TYR A 215 -2.64 -15.37 -19.78
C TYR A 215 -2.24 -15.96 -21.15
N ALA A 216 -2.59 -15.28 -22.25
CA ALA A 216 -2.21 -15.72 -23.59
C ALA A 216 -0.69 -15.65 -23.80
N GLU A 217 -0.01 -14.69 -23.16
CA GLU A 217 1.45 -14.54 -23.21
C GLU A 217 2.19 -15.51 -22.27
N LEU A 218 1.50 -16.02 -21.22
CA LEU A 218 2.12 -16.95 -20.29
C LEU A 218 2.26 -18.35 -20.94
N ALA A 219 3.45 -18.90 -20.91
CA ALA A 219 3.75 -20.25 -21.40
C ALA A 219 3.23 -21.37 -20.46
N CYS A 220 2.08 -21.16 -19.81
CA CYS A 220 1.54 -22.05 -18.79
C CYS A 220 0.07 -22.40 -19.04
N ARG A 221 -0.30 -22.63 -20.31
CA ARG A 221 -1.68 -23.00 -20.70
C ARG A 221 -2.16 -24.23 -19.93
N ASP A 222 -3.43 -24.16 -19.50
CA ASP A 222 -4.14 -25.21 -18.75
C ASP A 222 -3.56 -25.54 -17.34
N LYS A 223 -2.60 -24.76 -16.86
CA LYS A 223 -2.13 -24.86 -15.47
C LYS A 223 -3.01 -24.09 -14.51
N PHE A 224 -2.97 -24.53 -13.25
CA PHE A 224 -3.54 -23.78 -12.15
C PHE A 224 -2.51 -22.74 -11.66
N ILE A 225 -2.87 -21.45 -11.70
CA ILE A 225 -1.94 -20.35 -11.54
C ILE A 225 -2.11 -19.68 -10.19
N PHE A 226 -1.04 -19.73 -9.39
CA PHE A 226 -0.84 -18.84 -8.25
C PHE A 226 -0.04 -17.60 -8.69
N GLN A 227 -0.51 -16.40 -8.38
CA GLN A 227 0.12 -15.17 -8.84
C GLN A 227 0.47 -14.23 -7.70
N PHE A 228 1.69 -13.73 -7.70
CA PHE A 228 2.09 -12.55 -6.91
C PHE A 228 2.28 -11.36 -7.84
N ALA A 229 1.49 -10.29 -7.66
CA ALA A 229 1.64 -9.05 -8.43
C ALA A 229 1.93 -7.87 -7.49
N GLY A 230 3.01 -7.12 -7.75
CA GLY A 230 3.37 -5.91 -7.01
C GLY A 230 4.87 -5.73 -6.78
N ASN A 231 5.23 -4.92 -5.77
CA ASN A 231 6.63 -4.68 -5.45
C ASN A 231 7.33 -5.96 -4.96
N LEU A 232 8.39 -6.38 -5.64
CA LEU A 232 9.24 -7.50 -5.27
C LEU A 232 10.29 -7.04 -4.25
N GLY A 233 9.83 -6.54 -3.09
CA GLY A 233 10.65 -5.92 -2.06
C GLY A 233 10.97 -6.82 -0.86
N HIS A 234 11.83 -6.34 0.05
CA HIS A 234 12.22 -7.09 1.25
C HIS A 234 11.07 -7.32 2.24
N ALA A 235 10.13 -6.37 2.34
CA ALA A 235 8.99 -6.47 3.25
C ALA A 235 7.94 -7.52 2.86
N GLN A 236 8.12 -8.21 1.73
CA GLN A 236 7.13 -9.13 1.19
C GLN A 236 7.41 -10.60 1.54
N GLY A 237 8.52 -10.94 2.20
CA GLY A 237 8.83 -12.33 2.59
C GLY A 237 8.89 -13.31 1.41
N LEU A 238 9.32 -12.86 0.22
CA LEU A 238 9.30 -13.64 -1.02
C LEU A 238 10.19 -14.89 -0.96
N ASP A 239 11.24 -14.90 -0.15
CA ASP A 239 12.10 -16.06 0.03
C ASP A 239 11.31 -17.27 0.58
N ASN A 240 10.35 -17.04 1.48
CA ASN A 240 9.47 -18.10 1.98
C ASN A 240 8.62 -18.70 0.86
N ILE A 241 8.10 -17.88 -0.05
CA ILE A 241 7.33 -18.35 -1.22
C ILE A 241 8.22 -19.15 -2.16
N LEU A 242 9.42 -18.66 -2.50
CA LEU A 242 10.35 -19.38 -3.37
C LEU A 242 10.77 -20.74 -2.77
N ASN A 243 11.01 -20.79 -1.45
CA ASN A 243 11.31 -22.02 -0.76
C ASN A 243 10.14 -23.02 -0.81
N ALA A 244 8.89 -22.54 -0.60
CA ALA A 244 7.71 -23.40 -0.73
C ALA A 244 7.54 -23.93 -2.16
N ILE A 245 7.69 -23.08 -3.18
CA ILE A 245 7.64 -23.49 -4.59
C ILE A 245 8.70 -24.54 -4.91
N SER A 246 9.88 -24.48 -4.26
CA SER A 246 10.94 -25.47 -4.44
C SER A 246 10.53 -26.88 -4.02
N LEU A 247 9.56 -27.00 -3.11
CA LEU A 247 9.03 -28.27 -2.61
C LEU A 247 7.82 -28.80 -3.42
N VAL A 248 7.30 -28.00 -4.37
CA VAL A 248 6.15 -28.38 -5.19
C VAL A 248 6.59 -29.29 -6.33
N GLU A 249 6.01 -30.49 -6.37
CA GLU A 249 6.24 -31.50 -7.42
C GLU A 249 5.07 -31.62 -8.40
N ASN A 250 3.89 -31.09 -8.04
CA ASN A 250 2.69 -31.18 -8.86
C ASN A 250 2.87 -30.41 -10.19
N PRO A 251 2.88 -31.12 -11.33
CA PRO A 251 3.13 -30.50 -12.64
C PRO A 251 1.99 -29.60 -13.12
N ASN A 252 0.82 -29.63 -12.47
CA ASN A 252 -0.33 -28.81 -12.83
C ASN A 252 -0.30 -27.42 -12.20
N LEU A 253 0.60 -27.18 -11.24
CA LEU A 253 0.74 -25.88 -10.59
C LEU A 253 1.75 -25.00 -11.31
N HIS A 254 1.41 -23.72 -11.45
CA HIS A 254 2.29 -22.71 -12.03
C HIS A 254 2.27 -21.44 -11.19
N PHE A 255 3.41 -20.79 -11.06
CA PHE A 255 3.60 -19.61 -10.21
C PHE A 255 4.06 -18.43 -11.07
N VAL A 256 3.30 -17.32 -11.00
CA VAL A 256 3.57 -16.12 -11.78
C VAL A 256 3.93 -14.97 -10.85
N PHE A 257 5.08 -14.35 -11.11
CA PHE A 257 5.51 -13.13 -10.43
C PHE A 257 5.44 -11.96 -11.39
N ILE A 258 4.74 -10.88 -10.98
CA ILE A 258 4.57 -9.66 -11.76
C ILE A 258 5.07 -8.49 -10.94
N GLY A 259 6.01 -7.72 -11.47
CA GLY A 259 6.50 -6.51 -10.83
C GLY A 259 8.00 -6.32 -10.91
N GLY A 260 8.48 -5.33 -10.16
CA GLY A 260 9.90 -5.01 -10.00
C GLY A 260 10.23 -4.76 -8.53
N GLY A 261 11.51 -4.71 -8.20
CA GLY A 261 11.96 -4.44 -6.83
C GLY A 261 13.27 -5.13 -6.49
N ALA A 262 13.68 -5.02 -5.22
CA ALA A 262 15.01 -5.48 -4.76
C ALA A 262 15.24 -6.99 -4.94
N LYS A 263 14.18 -7.79 -5.00
CA LYS A 263 14.25 -9.27 -5.18
C LYS A 263 14.06 -9.70 -6.64
N TYR A 264 13.95 -8.77 -7.59
CA TYR A 264 13.72 -9.10 -9.00
C TYR A 264 14.75 -10.08 -9.55
N GLU A 265 16.04 -9.80 -9.38
CA GLU A 265 17.12 -10.66 -9.88
C GLU A 265 17.16 -12.04 -9.19
N THR A 266 16.78 -12.11 -7.91
CA THR A 266 16.65 -13.38 -7.19
C THR A 266 15.57 -14.26 -7.82
N ILE A 267 14.38 -13.67 -8.07
CA ILE A 267 13.27 -14.39 -8.69
C ILE A 267 13.59 -14.76 -10.14
N LYS A 268 14.26 -13.89 -10.89
CA LYS A 268 14.69 -14.15 -12.26
C LYS A 268 15.60 -15.36 -12.35
N LYS A 269 16.61 -15.45 -11.47
CA LYS A 269 17.48 -16.63 -11.36
C LYS A 269 16.70 -17.89 -10.97
N PHE A 270 15.74 -17.76 -10.06
CA PHE A 270 14.91 -18.87 -9.65
C PHE A 270 14.03 -19.38 -10.80
N ALA A 271 13.38 -18.48 -11.54
CA ALA A 271 12.54 -18.79 -12.69
C ALA A 271 13.33 -19.42 -13.86
N SER A 272 14.61 -19.04 -14.04
CA SER A 272 15.40 -19.59 -15.15
C SER A 272 15.76 -21.07 -15.02
N VAL A 273 15.60 -21.67 -13.83
CA VAL A 273 15.88 -23.09 -13.56
C VAL A 273 14.62 -23.89 -13.20
N ARG A 274 13.42 -23.29 -13.33
CA ARG A 274 12.14 -23.88 -12.96
C ARG A 274 11.09 -23.72 -14.05
N ASN A 275 10.56 -24.83 -14.54
CA ASN A 275 9.54 -24.84 -15.60
C ASN A 275 8.16 -24.42 -15.11
N ASN A 276 7.92 -24.39 -13.79
CA ASN A 276 6.65 -24.01 -13.17
C ASN A 276 6.64 -22.59 -12.61
N VAL A 277 7.60 -21.74 -12.99
CA VAL A 277 7.68 -20.34 -12.53
C VAL A 277 7.90 -19.39 -13.69
N THR A 278 7.10 -18.32 -13.73
CA THR A 278 7.24 -17.22 -14.72
C THR A 278 7.41 -15.89 -14.00
N LEU A 279 8.35 -15.06 -14.47
CA LEU A 279 8.53 -13.67 -14.05
C LEU A 279 8.20 -12.74 -15.22
N SER A 280 7.13 -11.94 -15.08
CA SER A 280 6.62 -11.05 -16.13
C SER A 280 7.08 -9.59 -16.01
N GLY A 281 7.96 -9.25 -15.07
CA GLY A 281 8.42 -7.88 -14.91
C GLY A 281 7.32 -6.89 -14.50
N PHE A 282 7.61 -5.59 -14.59
CA PHE A 282 6.68 -4.52 -14.25
C PHE A 282 5.57 -4.38 -15.31
N GLN A 283 4.33 -4.30 -14.85
CA GLN A 283 3.17 -4.02 -15.71
C GLN A 283 2.57 -2.66 -15.33
N PRO A 284 2.15 -1.84 -16.31
CA PRO A 284 1.50 -0.57 -16.04
C PRO A 284 0.12 -0.75 -15.40
N ARG A 285 -0.33 0.27 -14.65
CA ARG A 285 -1.64 0.23 -13.99
C ARG A 285 -2.81 0.02 -14.97
N SER A 286 -2.70 0.53 -16.20
CA SER A 286 -3.72 0.32 -17.24
C SER A 286 -3.95 -1.16 -17.58
N MET A 287 -2.97 -2.03 -17.34
CA MET A 287 -3.09 -3.49 -17.53
C MET A 287 -3.55 -4.21 -16.25
N GLN A 288 -3.92 -3.46 -15.18
CA GLN A 288 -4.20 -4.07 -13.88
C GLN A 288 -5.35 -5.07 -13.92
N ASN A 289 -6.43 -4.74 -14.62
CA ASN A 289 -7.55 -5.66 -14.76
C ASN A 289 -7.15 -6.94 -15.50
N ASP A 290 -6.34 -6.81 -16.52
CA ASP A 290 -5.86 -7.93 -17.33
C ASP A 290 -4.97 -8.87 -16.48
N PHE A 291 -3.89 -8.36 -15.90
CA PHE A 291 -2.96 -9.22 -15.17
C PHE A 291 -3.53 -9.79 -13.87
N LEU A 292 -4.43 -9.07 -13.15
CA LEU A 292 -5.06 -9.63 -11.95
C LEU A 292 -6.00 -10.77 -12.28
N ASN A 293 -6.60 -10.78 -13.47
CA ASN A 293 -7.48 -11.84 -13.92
C ASN A 293 -6.75 -13.05 -14.52
N ALA A 294 -5.47 -12.96 -14.84
CA ALA A 294 -4.69 -14.03 -15.47
C ALA A 294 -4.35 -15.21 -14.53
N CYS A 295 -4.87 -15.25 -13.32
CA CYS A 295 -4.59 -16.31 -12.33
C CYS A 295 -5.86 -16.96 -11.78
N ASP A 296 -5.67 -18.07 -11.06
CA ASP A 296 -6.74 -18.73 -10.31
C ASP A 296 -6.78 -18.24 -8.85
N VAL A 297 -5.62 -17.99 -8.23
CA VAL A 297 -5.46 -17.50 -6.87
C VAL A 297 -4.36 -16.45 -6.81
N SER A 298 -4.61 -15.34 -6.11
CA SER A 298 -3.61 -14.30 -5.88
C SER A 298 -2.92 -14.48 -4.52
N ILE A 299 -1.59 -14.42 -4.52
CA ILE A 299 -0.77 -14.46 -3.30
C ILE A 299 -0.58 -13.03 -2.77
N VAL A 300 -0.92 -12.85 -1.51
CA VAL A 300 -0.63 -11.64 -0.74
C VAL A 300 0.28 -12.03 0.41
N THR A 301 1.38 -11.33 0.58
CA THR A 301 2.37 -11.70 1.59
C THR A 301 2.98 -10.48 2.27
N LEU A 302 3.32 -10.65 3.53
CA LEU A 302 4.13 -9.77 4.37
C LEU A 302 5.19 -10.60 5.08
N SER A 303 6.38 -10.02 5.23
CA SER A 303 7.44 -10.62 6.04
C SER A 303 6.99 -10.75 7.50
N ASP A 304 7.59 -11.71 8.20
CA ASP A 304 7.53 -11.77 9.65
C ASP A 304 7.92 -10.44 10.28
N GLY A 305 7.25 -10.05 11.37
CA GLY A 305 7.44 -8.77 12.04
C GLY A 305 6.79 -7.55 11.36
N MET A 306 6.07 -7.73 10.24
CA MET A 306 5.33 -6.64 9.58
C MET A 306 3.90 -6.44 10.11
N TYR A 307 3.49 -7.18 11.15
CA TYR A 307 2.17 -7.06 11.76
C TYR A 307 1.84 -5.62 12.14
N GLY A 308 0.74 -5.11 11.60
CA GLY A 308 0.23 -3.77 11.88
C GLY A 308 1.11 -2.61 11.40
N LEU A 309 2.20 -2.87 10.67
CA LEU A 309 3.11 -1.82 10.17
C LEU A 309 2.75 -1.30 8.79
N GLY A 310 1.87 -2.00 8.08
CA GLY A 310 1.34 -1.63 6.78
C GLY A 310 0.30 -2.65 6.31
N VAL A 311 -0.63 -2.23 5.47
CA VAL A 311 -1.66 -3.10 4.89
C VAL A 311 -1.41 -3.29 3.40
N PRO A 312 -1.37 -4.53 2.90
CA PRO A 312 -1.17 -4.81 1.48
C PRO A 312 -2.34 -4.27 0.62
N SER A 313 -2.20 -3.06 0.08
CA SER A 313 -3.26 -2.38 -0.67
C SER A 313 -3.70 -3.11 -1.94
N LYS A 314 -2.85 -3.97 -2.50
CA LYS A 314 -3.19 -4.80 -3.67
C LYS A 314 -4.39 -5.73 -3.42
N SER A 315 -4.63 -6.13 -2.17
CA SER A 315 -5.70 -7.05 -1.79
C SER A 315 -7.09 -6.56 -2.20
N TYR A 316 -7.32 -5.26 -2.14
CA TYR A 316 -8.61 -4.68 -2.51
C TYR A 316 -8.92 -4.83 -4.00
N ASN A 317 -7.93 -4.60 -4.88
CA ASN A 317 -8.12 -4.81 -6.31
C ASN A 317 -8.13 -6.30 -6.69
N ILE A 318 -7.47 -7.17 -5.92
CA ILE A 318 -7.61 -8.62 -6.05
C ILE A 318 -9.06 -9.04 -5.76
N MET A 319 -9.68 -8.49 -4.70
CA MET A 319 -11.10 -8.71 -4.41
C MET A 319 -11.98 -8.17 -5.55
N ALA A 320 -11.69 -6.98 -6.10
CA ALA A 320 -12.43 -6.42 -7.24
C ALA A 320 -12.38 -7.32 -8.49
N ALA A 321 -11.23 -7.96 -8.74
CA ALA A 321 -11.10 -8.97 -9.81
C ALA A 321 -11.80 -10.31 -9.49
N GLY A 322 -12.45 -10.43 -8.33
CA GLY A 322 -13.10 -11.67 -7.90
C GLY A 322 -12.12 -12.83 -7.71
N LYS A 323 -10.88 -12.55 -7.28
CA LYS A 323 -9.87 -13.60 -7.10
C LYS A 323 -9.75 -14.01 -5.63
N PRO A 324 -9.68 -15.33 -5.36
CA PRO A 324 -9.31 -15.83 -4.04
C PRO A 324 -7.94 -15.34 -3.62
N ILE A 325 -7.76 -15.09 -2.31
CA ILE A 325 -6.52 -14.62 -1.72
C ILE A 325 -5.87 -15.74 -0.91
N LEU A 326 -4.62 -16.06 -1.22
CA LEU A 326 -3.75 -16.82 -0.34
C LEU A 326 -2.83 -15.84 0.39
N MET A 327 -3.15 -15.58 1.68
CA MET A 327 -2.36 -14.69 2.54
C MET A 327 -1.25 -15.45 3.23
N VAL A 328 -0.02 -15.00 3.05
CA VAL A 328 1.14 -15.44 3.84
C VAL A 328 1.50 -14.32 4.82
N GLY A 329 1.17 -14.50 6.08
CA GLY A 329 1.34 -13.46 7.10
C GLY A 329 0.69 -13.84 8.43
N GLU A 330 0.72 -12.92 9.36
CA GLU A 330 0.12 -13.06 10.69
C GLU A 330 -1.41 -13.24 10.60
N ALA A 331 -1.93 -14.20 11.37
CA ALA A 331 -3.35 -14.57 11.34
C ALA A 331 -4.31 -13.47 11.80
N ASP A 332 -3.80 -12.45 12.51
CA ASP A 332 -4.56 -11.29 13.01
C ASP A 332 -4.25 -10.00 12.24
N SER A 333 -3.51 -10.09 11.13
CA SER A 333 -3.29 -8.96 10.22
C SER A 333 -4.60 -8.57 9.50
N GLU A 334 -4.71 -7.32 9.04
CA GLU A 334 -5.96 -6.81 8.46
C GLU A 334 -6.51 -7.70 7.34
N ILE A 335 -5.67 -8.11 6.41
CA ILE A 335 -6.13 -8.94 5.27
C ILE A 335 -6.49 -10.36 5.72
N ALA A 336 -5.77 -10.92 6.70
CA ALA A 336 -6.12 -12.22 7.27
C ALA A 336 -7.48 -12.16 8.00
N LEU A 337 -7.76 -11.06 8.71
CA LEU A 337 -9.08 -10.84 9.33
C LEU A 337 -10.19 -10.74 8.27
N CYS A 338 -9.95 -9.99 7.17
CA CYS A 338 -10.90 -9.91 6.05
C CYS A 338 -11.16 -11.29 5.41
N ILE A 339 -10.11 -12.11 5.23
CA ILE A 339 -10.25 -13.47 4.69
C ILE A 339 -11.16 -14.32 5.59
N LYS A 340 -10.96 -14.28 6.90
CA LYS A 340 -11.80 -15.02 7.87
C LYS A 340 -13.25 -14.53 7.88
N GLU A 341 -13.43 -13.22 7.91
CA GLU A 341 -14.73 -12.55 8.03
C GLU A 341 -15.62 -12.77 6.79
N PHE A 342 -15.03 -12.72 5.62
CA PHE A 342 -15.77 -12.73 4.36
C PHE A 342 -15.55 -14.01 3.53
N ASN A 343 -14.81 -14.98 4.03
CA ASN A 343 -14.45 -16.20 3.31
C ASN A 343 -13.83 -15.91 1.92
N LEU A 344 -12.66 -15.26 1.93
CA LEU A 344 -11.99 -14.77 0.71
C LEU A 344 -10.82 -15.67 0.26
N GLY A 345 -10.52 -16.74 0.99
CA GLY A 345 -9.39 -17.61 0.69
C GLY A 345 -8.73 -18.23 1.93
N TRP A 346 -7.39 -18.28 1.95
CA TRP A 346 -6.62 -19.03 2.94
C TRP A 346 -5.52 -18.17 3.56
N ILE A 347 -5.04 -18.64 4.73
CA ILE A 347 -4.00 -17.96 5.50
C ILE A 347 -2.95 -18.99 5.88
N VAL A 348 -1.68 -18.67 5.64
CA VAL A 348 -0.52 -19.46 6.07
C VAL A 348 0.42 -18.55 6.85
N ALA A 349 0.95 -19.05 7.96
CA ALA A 349 1.92 -18.32 8.77
C ALA A 349 3.20 -18.02 7.96
N PRO A 350 3.87 -16.88 8.19
CA PRO A 350 5.15 -16.60 7.56
C PRO A 350 6.22 -17.61 8.00
N ASN A 351 7.32 -17.69 7.25
CA ASN A 351 8.46 -18.56 7.54
C ASN A 351 8.12 -20.05 7.67
N ASN A 352 7.10 -20.54 7.00
CA ASN A 352 6.71 -21.95 6.96
C ASN A 352 6.53 -22.44 5.50
N PRO A 353 7.63 -22.75 4.79
CA PRO A 353 7.55 -23.18 3.39
C PRO A 353 6.80 -24.50 3.20
N SER A 354 6.88 -25.44 4.17
CA SER A 354 6.19 -26.73 4.09
C SER A 354 4.67 -26.54 4.14
N ALA A 355 4.17 -25.81 5.16
CA ALA A 355 2.73 -25.53 5.25
C ALA A 355 2.22 -24.73 4.03
N LEU A 356 3.03 -23.83 3.45
CA LEU A 356 2.66 -23.10 2.27
C LEU A 356 2.60 -24.01 1.03
N LYS A 357 3.53 -24.94 0.88
CA LYS A 357 3.50 -25.98 -0.17
C LYS A 357 2.25 -26.85 -0.02
N ASP A 358 1.94 -27.34 1.18
CA ASP A 358 0.75 -28.15 1.43
C ASP A 358 -0.54 -27.37 1.13
N MET A 359 -0.56 -26.08 1.42
CA MET A 359 -1.68 -25.19 1.08
C MET A 359 -1.83 -25.03 -0.45
N PHE A 360 -0.76 -24.88 -1.23
CA PHE A 360 -0.85 -24.85 -2.68
C PHE A 360 -1.53 -26.09 -3.26
N GLU A 361 -1.17 -27.26 -2.74
CA GLU A 361 -1.75 -28.55 -3.18
C GLU A 361 -3.21 -28.68 -2.75
N SER A 362 -3.55 -28.38 -1.51
CA SER A 362 -4.91 -28.42 -0.99
C SER A 362 -5.86 -27.48 -1.75
N VAL A 363 -5.39 -26.28 -2.08
CA VAL A 363 -6.16 -25.30 -2.89
C VAL A 363 -6.40 -25.84 -4.30
N TYR A 364 -5.41 -26.49 -4.90
CA TYR A 364 -5.55 -27.11 -6.21
C TYR A 364 -6.54 -28.29 -6.19
N GLU A 365 -6.50 -29.13 -5.17
CA GLU A 365 -7.43 -30.25 -4.99
C GLU A 365 -8.88 -29.76 -4.85
N SER A 366 -9.10 -28.63 -4.16
CA SER A 366 -10.42 -28.02 -3.96
C SER A 366 -10.80 -26.98 -5.05
N ARG A 367 -10.10 -26.91 -6.18
CA ARG A 367 -10.26 -25.88 -7.20
C ARG A 367 -11.68 -25.71 -7.77
N ASP A 368 -12.46 -26.78 -7.74
CA ASP A 368 -13.85 -26.74 -8.24
C ASP A 368 -14.79 -25.96 -7.29
N GLN A 369 -14.36 -25.70 -6.06
CA GLN A 369 -15.12 -24.97 -5.05
C GLN A 369 -14.78 -23.44 -4.99
N LEU A 370 -13.92 -22.96 -5.88
CA LEU A 370 -13.48 -21.54 -5.84
C LEU A 370 -14.57 -20.55 -6.25
N SER A 371 -15.66 -20.98 -6.85
CA SER A 371 -16.72 -20.09 -7.34
C SER A 371 -17.35 -19.25 -6.23
N SER A 372 -17.59 -19.84 -5.05
CA SER A 372 -18.15 -19.13 -3.90
C SER A 372 -17.17 -18.06 -3.35
N ILE A 373 -15.89 -18.41 -3.24
CA ILE A 373 -14.84 -17.47 -2.80
C ILE A 373 -14.68 -16.30 -3.77
N ARG A 374 -14.72 -16.56 -5.07
CA ARG A 374 -14.69 -15.53 -6.13
C ARG A 374 -15.88 -14.58 -6.04
N SER A 375 -17.08 -15.13 -5.84
CA SER A 375 -18.30 -14.34 -5.67
C SER A 375 -18.24 -13.48 -4.40
N ASN A 376 -17.77 -14.03 -3.28
CA ASN A 376 -17.58 -13.30 -2.04
C ASN A 376 -16.57 -12.16 -2.21
N ALA A 377 -15.42 -12.42 -2.85
CA ALA A 377 -14.40 -11.40 -3.10
C ALA A 377 -14.97 -10.21 -3.87
N ARG A 378 -15.70 -10.47 -4.97
CA ARG A 378 -16.35 -9.40 -5.73
C ARG A 378 -17.42 -8.67 -4.91
N CYS A 379 -18.28 -9.39 -4.22
CA CYS A 379 -19.33 -8.80 -3.40
C CYS A 379 -18.75 -7.83 -2.35
N VAL A 380 -17.70 -8.24 -1.64
CA VAL A 380 -17.03 -7.42 -0.62
C VAL A 380 -16.36 -6.19 -1.24
N ALA A 381 -15.75 -6.32 -2.42
CA ALA A 381 -15.19 -5.19 -3.14
C ALA A 381 -16.26 -4.15 -3.51
N ASP A 382 -17.48 -4.59 -3.85
CA ASP A 382 -18.57 -3.70 -4.25
C ASP A 382 -19.35 -3.10 -3.07
N THR A 383 -19.43 -3.81 -1.94
CA THR A 383 -20.32 -3.42 -0.83
C THR A 383 -19.59 -2.87 0.40
N VAL A 384 -18.35 -3.31 0.64
CA VAL A 384 -17.58 -2.92 1.84
C VAL A 384 -16.41 -2.02 1.47
N PHE A 385 -15.66 -2.37 0.43
CA PHE A 385 -14.43 -1.69 0.04
C PHE A 385 -14.55 -0.91 -1.27
N ALA A 386 -15.77 -0.63 -1.74
CA ALA A 386 -15.95 0.20 -2.94
C ALA A 386 -15.36 1.60 -2.73
N LYS A 387 -14.70 2.11 -3.77
CA LYS A 387 -13.99 3.39 -3.76
C LYS A 387 -14.88 4.53 -3.22
N GLU A 388 -16.09 4.65 -3.72
CA GLU A 388 -17.02 5.70 -3.34
C GLU A 388 -17.42 5.61 -1.85
N ILE A 389 -17.65 4.39 -1.35
CA ILE A 389 -18.00 4.15 0.07
C ILE A 389 -16.86 4.59 1.00
N ILE A 390 -15.62 4.26 0.63
CA ILE A 390 -14.46 4.61 1.45
C ILE A 390 -14.14 6.10 1.36
N LEU A 391 -14.22 6.70 0.17
CA LEU A 391 -13.98 8.13 0.00
C LEU A 391 -15.02 8.99 0.73
N ASP A 392 -16.28 8.54 0.82
CA ASP A 392 -17.31 9.22 1.60
C ASP A 392 -16.98 9.25 3.10
N LYS A 393 -16.34 8.21 3.66
CA LYS A 393 -15.85 8.23 5.05
C LYS A 393 -14.82 9.33 5.30
N TYR A 394 -13.96 9.63 4.31
CA TYR A 394 -13.05 10.79 4.39
C TYR A 394 -13.82 12.10 4.35
N TYR A 395 -14.82 12.21 3.46
CA TYR A 395 -15.65 13.41 3.40
C TYR A 395 -16.36 13.66 4.75
N GLN A 396 -17.02 12.65 5.31
CA GLN A 396 -17.70 12.75 6.61
C GLN A 396 -16.73 13.09 7.76
N LEU A 397 -15.47 12.61 7.70
CA LEU A 397 -14.48 12.93 8.71
C LEU A 397 -14.04 14.41 8.66
N PHE A 398 -14.04 15.00 7.47
CA PHE A 398 -13.60 16.38 7.25
C PHE A 398 -14.78 17.38 7.15
N ASP A 399 -16.00 16.92 7.03
CA ASP A 399 -17.19 17.77 7.05
C ASP A 399 -17.53 18.28 8.46
#